data_ff00ebaed9b5c967460602e80f7245ab
#
_entry.id   ff00ebaed9b5c967460602e80f7245ab
#
_cell.length_a   1.000
_cell.length_b   1.000
_cell.length_c   1.000
_cell.angle_alpha   90.00
_cell.angle_beta   90.00
_cell.angle_gamma   90.00
#
_symmetry.space_group_name_H-M   'P 1'
#
loop_
_entity.id
_entity.type
_entity.pdbx_description
1 polymer ?
#
loop_
_entity_poly.entity_id
_entity_poly.type
_entity_poly.pdbx_seq_one_letter_code
_entity_poly.pdbx_strand_id
1 'polypeptide(L)'
;MTARFDYSVAMNFSWLDEGRIAGCRGPRSENDLAFLTSVGIQALVRLAHEHETGIFSDDIESKGMEDCYEPVPDWTAPSQHQIDRIISFVHNAIQRGRPVAVSCDAGYGRTGTVLACYLISTGHSAEHAIQQLLDVRPCSREILMVPEQKEAVLEFARRLGKEGSES
;
A
#
# COMPACT_ATOMS: atom_id res chain seq x y z
N MET A 1 -20.52 -28.73 -4.85
CA MET A 1 -19.33 -28.03 -4.30
C MET A 1 -19.66 -26.56 -4.13
N THR A 2 -19.86 -26.09 -2.93
CA THR A 2 -19.95 -24.66 -2.66
C THR A 2 -18.54 -24.07 -2.78
N ALA A 3 -18.35 -23.12 -3.70
CA ALA A 3 -17.11 -22.38 -3.79
C ALA A 3 -16.82 -21.73 -2.43
N ARG A 4 -15.67 -22.04 -1.84
CA ARG A 4 -15.27 -21.48 -0.56
C ARG A 4 -15.02 -19.99 -0.79
N PHE A 5 -15.70 -19.14 -0.02
CA PHE A 5 -15.51 -17.69 -0.11
C PHE A 5 -14.06 -17.35 0.23
N ASP A 6 -13.33 -16.75 -0.72
CA ASP A 6 -11.96 -16.33 -0.52
C ASP A 6 -11.92 -14.86 -0.12
N TYR A 7 -11.70 -14.61 1.16
CA TYR A 7 -11.68 -13.28 1.72
C TYR A 7 -10.51 -12.42 1.18
N SER A 8 -9.41 -13.05 0.76
CA SER A 8 -8.28 -12.32 0.16
C SER A 8 -8.69 -11.66 -1.16
N VAL A 9 -9.51 -12.34 -1.95
CA VAL A 9 -10.07 -11.79 -3.19
C VAL A 9 -11.01 -10.62 -2.89
N ALA A 10 -11.90 -10.78 -1.90
CA ALA A 10 -12.81 -9.71 -1.49
C ALA A 10 -12.09 -8.47 -0.99
N MET A 11 -10.95 -8.65 -0.31
CA MET A 11 -10.09 -7.57 0.18
C MET A 11 -9.10 -7.06 -0.86
N ASN A 12 -9.06 -7.62 -2.06
CA ASN A 12 -8.01 -7.34 -3.04
C ASN A 12 -6.62 -7.40 -2.38
N PHE A 13 -6.45 -8.40 -1.52
CA PHE A 13 -5.23 -8.58 -0.73
C PHE A 13 -4.21 -9.42 -1.50
N SER A 14 -3.00 -8.93 -1.61
CA SER A 14 -1.87 -9.72 -2.06
C SER A 14 -0.56 -9.23 -1.45
N TRP A 15 0.31 -10.17 -1.13
CA TRP A 15 1.66 -9.85 -0.69
C TRP A 15 2.47 -9.30 -1.86
N LEU A 16 3.14 -8.18 -1.63
CA LEU A 16 4.21 -7.69 -2.53
C LEU A 16 5.53 -8.39 -2.18
N ASP A 17 5.80 -8.49 -0.89
CA ASP A 17 6.89 -9.26 -0.30
C ASP A 17 6.29 -10.05 0.87
N GLU A 18 6.21 -11.39 0.70
CA GLU A 18 5.48 -12.25 1.61
C GLU A 18 5.95 -12.12 3.06
N GLY A 19 5.00 -11.89 3.96
CA GLY A 19 5.26 -11.72 5.38
C GLY A 19 5.84 -10.35 5.77
N ARG A 20 6.00 -9.43 4.82
CA ARG A 20 6.55 -8.09 5.08
C ARG A 20 5.61 -6.97 4.68
N ILE A 21 5.20 -6.93 3.42
CA ILE A 21 4.33 -5.87 2.91
C ILE A 21 3.33 -6.40 1.90
N ALA A 22 2.10 -5.96 2.05
CA ALA A 22 0.99 -6.31 1.18
C ALA A 22 0.22 -5.06 0.74
N GLY A 23 -0.60 -5.19 -0.29
CA GLY A 23 -1.59 -4.21 -0.67
C GLY A 23 -2.99 -4.78 -0.53
N CYS A 24 -3.96 -3.94 -0.23
CA CYS A 24 -5.37 -4.33 -0.15
C CYS A 24 -6.31 -3.13 -0.34
N ARG A 25 -7.61 -3.42 -0.50
CA ARG A 25 -8.62 -2.38 -0.35
C ARG A 25 -8.73 -1.95 1.12
N GLY A 26 -9.25 -0.76 1.36
CA GLY A 26 -9.49 -0.28 2.71
C GLY A 26 -10.47 -1.17 3.47
N PRO A 27 -10.16 -1.56 4.71
CA PRO A 27 -11.10 -2.27 5.55
C PRO A 27 -12.32 -1.38 5.84
N ARG A 28 -13.52 -1.97 5.88
CA ARG A 28 -14.79 -1.27 6.12
C ARG A 28 -15.62 -1.88 7.22
N SER A 29 -15.14 -2.96 7.82
CA SER A 29 -15.88 -3.72 8.82
C SER A 29 -14.93 -4.42 9.79
N GLU A 30 -15.50 -4.87 10.91
CA GLU A 30 -14.79 -5.74 11.86
C GLU A 30 -14.27 -7.02 11.20
N ASN A 31 -15.04 -7.60 10.27
CA ASN A 31 -14.61 -8.80 9.54
C ASN A 31 -13.39 -8.53 8.66
N ASP A 32 -13.32 -7.36 8.04
CA ASP A 32 -12.16 -6.95 7.24
C ASP A 32 -10.91 -6.83 8.13
N LEU A 33 -11.05 -6.18 9.29
CA LEU A 33 -9.96 -6.06 10.25
C LEU A 33 -9.52 -7.42 10.80
N ALA A 34 -10.47 -8.30 11.11
CA ALA A 34 -10.19 -9.65 11.56
C ALA A 34 -9.43 -10.46 10.50
N PHE A 35 -9.77 -10.29 9.22
CA PHE A 35 -9.04 -10.91 8.11
C PHE A 35 -7.58 -10.43 8.09
N LEU A 36 -7.34 -9.14 8.14
CA LEU A 36 -5.98 -8.59 8.14
C LEU A 36 -5.15 -9.13 9.30
N THR A 37 -5.72 -9.19 10.48
CA THR A 37 -5.09 -9.80 11.66
C THR A 37 -4.79 -11.28 11.42
N SER A 38 -5.74 -12.02 10.82
CA SER A 38 -5.60 -13.47 10.57
C SER A 38 -4.47 -13.82 9.61
N VAL A 39 -4.15 -12.95 8.67
CA VAL A 39 -3.02 -13.14 7.73
C VAL A 39 -1.70 -12.56 8.24
N GLY A 40 -1.68 -12.06 9.47
CA GLY A 40 -0.47 -11.63 10.16
C GLY A 40 -0.16 -10.14 10.07
N ILE A 41 -1.03 -9.33 9.50
CA ILE A 41 -0.82 -7.87 9.42
C ILE A 41 -0.83 -7.28 10.83
N GLN A 42 0.18 -6.48 11.13
CA GLN A 42 0.37 -5.81 12.42
C GLN A 42 0.52 -4.30 12.31
N ALA A 43 0.58 -3.78 11.10
CA ALA A 43 0.62 -2.35 10.82
C ALA A 43 -0.18 -2.07 9.55
N LEU A 44 -0.92 -0.95 9.53
CA LEU A 44 -1.78 -0.60 8.41
C LEU A 44 -1.52 0.85 7.98
N VAL A 45 -1.20 1.03 6.71
CA VAL A 45 -1.18 2.34 6.05
C VAL A 45 -2.54 2.57 5.42
N ARG A 46 -3.20 3.68 5.78
CA ARG A 46 -4.53 4.04 5.30
C ARG A 46 -4.46 5.33 4.49
N LEU A 47 -4.66 5.23 3.19
CA LEU A 47 -4.62 6.35 2.25
C LEU A 47 -6.01 6.91 1.91
N ALA A 48 -7.07 6.14 2.13
CA ALA A 48 -8.43 6.62 2.00
C ALA A 48 -8.82 7.47 3.20
N HIS A 49 -9.65 8.49 2.97
CA HIS A 49 -10.25 9.25 4.06
C HIS A 49 -11.14 8.36 4.92
N GLU A 50 -11.21 8.64 6.21
CA GLU A 50 -12.04 7.87 7.14
C GLU A 50 -13.52 7.85 6.73
N HIS A 51 -14.02 8.90 6.10
CA HIS A 51 -15.39 8.93 5.57
C HIS A 51 -15.63 7.99 4.39
N GLU A 52 -14.57 7.58 3.65
CA GLU A 52 -14.69 6.60 2.56
C GLU A 52 -14.90 5.19 3.09
N THR A 53 -14.31 4.87 4.24
CA THR A 53 -14.29 3.51 4.79
C THR A 53 -15.13 3.32 6.06
N GLY A 54 -15.34 4.38 6.83
CA GLY A 54 -15.98 4.32 8.15
C GLY A 54 -15.10 3.69 9.24
N ILE A 55 -13.80 3.54 8.99
CA ILE A 55 -12.83 2.99 9.94
C ILE A 55 -11.94 4.12 10.46
N PHE A 56 -11.73 4.13 11.76
CA PHE A 56 -10.97 5.15 12.47
C PHE A 56 -9.74 4.55 13.16
N SER A 57 -8.83 5.39 13.63
CA SER A 57 -7.60 4.94 14.29
C SER A 57 -7.86 4.00 15.47
N ASP A 58 -8.88 4.30 16.28
CA ASP A 58 -9.24 3.45 17.42
C ASP A 58 -9.64 2.04 17.01
N ASP A 59 -10.28 1.88 15.84
CA ASP A 59 -10.64 0.56 15.30
C ASP A 59 -9.39 -0.26 14.95
N ILE A 60 -8.39 0.39 14.36
CA ILE A 60 -7.13 -0.25 14.00
C ILE A 60 -6.35 -0.65 15.26
N GLU A 61 -6.19 0.29 16.19
CA GLU A 61 -5.44 0.09 17.43
C GLU A 61 -6.08 -0.97 18.32
N SER A 62 -7.42 -1.05 18.33
CA SER A 62 -8.16 -2.07 19.09
C SER A 62 -7.84 -3.50 18.64
N LYS A 63 -7.31 -3.68 17.43
CA LYS A 63 -6.86 -4.99 16.91
C LYS A 63 -5.37 -5.25 17.15
N GLY A 64 -4.69 -4.38 17.88
CA GLY A 64 -3.25 -4.48 18.10
C GLY A 64 -2.40 -4.09 16.90
N MET A 65 -3.00 -3.47 15.88
CA MET A 65 -2.29 -2.95 14.73
C MET A 65 -1.84 -1.51 14.96
N GLU A 66 -0.65 -1.18 14.45
CA GLU A 66 -0.19 0.20 14.34
C GLU A 66 -0.90 0.88 13.16
N ASP A 67 -1.28 2.13 13.32
CA ASP A 67 -2.01 2.91 12.33
C ASP A 67 -1.13 4.01 11.73
N CYS A 68 -1.06 4.07 10.41
CA CYS A 68 -0.47 5.17 9.66
C CYS A 68 -1.54 5.79 8.76
N TYR A 69 -2.22 6.80 9.27
CA TYR A 69 -3.28 7.49 8.55
C TYR A 69 -2.71 8.69 7.80
N GLU A 70 -2.63 8.57 6.48
CA GLU A 70 -2.14 9.60 5.57
C GLU A 70 -3.15 9.80 4.43
N PRO A 71 -4.25 10.53 4.68
CA PRO A 71 -5.34 10.64 3.71
C PRO A 71 -4.91 11.35 2.43
N VAL A 72 -5.29 10.75 1.31
CA VAL A 72 -5.02 11.23 -0.05
C VAL A 72 -6.33 11.20 -0.81
N PRO A 73 -6.78 12.31 -1.43
CA PRO A 73 -7.98 12.31 -2.25
C PRO A 73 -7.88 11.28 -3.38
N ASP A 74 -8.99 10.61 -3.68
CA ASP A 74 -9.04 9.63 -4.75
C ASP A 74 -8.62 10.24 -6.10
N TRP A 75 -8.02 9.43 -6.97
CA TRP A 75 -7.45 9.83 -8.26
C TRP A 75 -6.32 10.86 -8.17
N THR A 76 -5.75 11.07 -6.99
CA THR A 76 -4.55 11.87 -6.78
C THR A 76 -3.42 11.01 -6.22
N ALA A 77 -2.28 11.62 -5.95
CA ALA A 77 -1.13 10.95 -5.36
C ALA A 77 -0.80 11.55 -3.98
N PRO A 78 -0.19 10.76 -3.07
CA PRO A 78 0.38 11.33 -1.87
C PRO A 78 1.49 12.33 -2.22
N SER A 79 1.62 13.37 -1.39
CA SER A 79 2.75 14.30 -1.51
C SER A 79 4.07 13.58 -1.20
N GLN A 80 5.20 14.16 -1.63
CA GLN A 80 6.51 13.59 -1.30
C GLN A 80 6.75 13.51 0.21
N HIS A 81 6.26 14.48 0.99
CA HIS A 81 6.31 14.42 2.45
C HIS A 81 5.49 13.28 3.04
N GLN A 82 4.30 13.03 2.48
CA GLN A 82 3.50 11.87 2.90
C GLN A 82 4.21 10.56 2.56
N ILE A 83 4.79 10.45 1.35
CA ILE A 83 5.56 9.28 0.94
C ILE A 83 6.72 9.04 1.91
N ASP A 84 7.48 10.07 2.27
CA ASP A 84 8.59 9.95 3.21
C ASP A 84 8.14 9.42 4.57
N ARG A 85 7.03 9.94 5.12
CA ARG A 85 6.48 9.47 6.39
C ARG A 85 5.99 8.02 6.30
N ILE A 86 5.29 7.68 5.22
CA ILE A 86 4.78 6.33 5.00
C ILE A 86 5.93 5.33 4.88
N ILE A 87 6.93 5.63 4.04
CA ILE A 87 8.07 4.73 3.83
C ILE A 87 8.87 4.55 5.11
N SER A 88 9.08 5.60 5.89
CA SER A 88 9.71 5.49 7.21
C SER A 88 8.92 4.60 8.16
N PHE A 89 7.60 4.76 8.21
CA PHE A 89 6.71 3.92 9.01
C PHE A 89 6.81 2.44 8.58
N VAL A 90 6.74 2.19 7.27
CA VAL A 90 6.80 0.84 6.70
C VAL A 90 8.11 0.15 7.05
N HIS A 91 9.25 0.80 6.79
CA HIS A 91 10.56 0.23 7.11
C HIS A 91 10.73 -0.03 8.61
N ASN A 92 10.29 0.89 9.46
CA ASN A 92 10.33 0.72 10.90
C ASN A 92 9.51 -0.49 11.35
N ALA A 93 8.30 -0.66 10.84
CA ALA A 93 7.45 -1.80 11.18
C ALA A 93 8.07 -3.12 10.71
N ILE A 94 8.52 -3.19 9.46
CA ILE A 94 9.15 -4.39 8.90
C ILE A 94 10.41 -4.76 9.70
N GLN A 95 11.24 -3.79 10.04
CA GLN A 95 12.46 -4.01 10.83
C GLN A 95 12.17 -4.62 12.21
N ARG A 96 11.02 -4.30 12.79
CA ARG A 96 10.55 -4.86 14.07
C ARG A 96 9.78 -6.18 13.89
N GLY A 97 9.75 -6.75 12.69
CA GLY A 97 9.03 -7.99 12.40
C GLY A 97 7.50 -7.84 12.38
N ARG A 98 7.00 -6.65 12.10
CA ARG A 98 5.56 -6.34 12.05
C ARG A 98 5.12 -6.16 10.58
N PRO A 99 4.44 -7.16 9.99
CA PRO A 99 4.01 -7.07 8.60
C PRO A 99 3.02 -5.93 8.37
N VAL A 100 3.17 -5.24 7.23
CA VAL A 100 2.42 -4.04 6.88
C VAL A 100 1.47 -4.31 5.73
N ALA A 101 0.24 -3.80 5.80
CA ALA A 101 -0.62 -3.66 4.63
C ALA A 101 -0.76 -2.18 4.26
N VAL A 102 -0.73 -1.90 2.97
CA VAL A 102 -1.02 -0.57 2.41
C VAL A 102 -2.40 -0.61 1.77
N SER A 103 -3.26 0.33 2.15
CA SER A 103 -4.65 0.36 1.72
C SER A 103 -5.07 1.76 1.26
N CYS A 104 -6.03 1.79 0.34
CA CYS A 104 -6.80 2.99 0.00
C CYS A 104 -8.29 2.59 -0.06
N ASP A 105 -9.09 3.10 -0.99
CA ASP A 105 -10.47 2.61 -1.13
C ASP A 105 -10.49 1.24 -1.81
N ALA A 106 -10.10 1.15 -3.08
CA ALA A 106 -10.10 -0.10 -3.85
C ALA A 106 -8.79 -0.90 -3.74
N GLY A 107 -7.71 -0.28 -3.31
CA GLY A 107 -6.39 -0.90 -3.28
C GLY A 107 -5.66 -0.84 -4.63
N TYR A 108 -6.01 0.09 -5.51
CA TYR A 108 -5.45 0.19 -6.87
C TYR A 108 -4.34 1.25 -6.96
N GLY A 109 -4.72 2.52 -7.17
CA GLY A 109 -3.79 3.56 -7.58
C GLY A 109 -2.99 4.19 -6.44
N ARG A 110 -3.66 4.71 -5.41
CA ARG A 110 -2.99 5.29 -4.24
C ARG A 110 -2.13 4.24 -3.54
N THR A 111 -2.66 3.04 -3.35
CA THR A 111 -1.94 1.88 -2.81
C THR A 111 -0.75 1.51 -3.70
N GLY A 112 -0.96 1.40 -5.00
CA GLY A 112 0.10 1.07 -5.97
C GLY A 112 1.22 2.09 -5.97
N THR A 113 0.91 3.37 -5.86
CA THR A 113 1.89 4.46 -5.78
C THR A 113 2.84 4.26 -4.59
N VAL A 114 2.29 3.98 -3.42
CA VAL A 114 3.10 3.74 -2.20
C VAL A 114 3.92 2.47 -2.32
N LEU A 115 3.34 1.39 -2.84
CA LEU A 115 4.05 0.12 -3.02
C LEU A 115 5.22 0.24 -4.00
N ALA A 116 5.04 0.99 -5.10
CA ALA A 116 6.15 1.29 -6.02
C ALA A 116 7.25 2.09 -5.32
N CYS A 117 6.90 3.12 -4.55
CA CYS A 117 7.88 3.89 -3.77
C CYS A 117 8.61 3.01 -2.74
N TYR A 118 7.92 2.08 -2.11
CA TYR A 118 8.58 1.12 -1.22
C TYR A 118 9.65 0.31 -1.96
N LEU A 119 9.34 -0.26 -3.12
CA LEU A 119 10.32 -1.01 -3.90
C LEU A 119 11.51 -0.15 -4.30
N ILE A 120 11.28 1.10 -4.70
CA ILE A 120 12.36 2.06 -4.99
C ILE A 120 13.24 2.28 -3.76
N SER A 121 12.63 2.43 -2.59
CA SER A 121 13.36 2.63 -1.33
C SER A 121 14.23 1.44 -0.93
N THR A 122 13.93 0.25 -1.46
CA THR A 122 14.74 -0.97 -1.25
C THR A 122 15.85 -1.15 -2.29
N GLY A 123 15.95 -0.25 -3.26
CA GLY A 123 17.04 -0.23 -4.24
C GLY A 123 16.65 -0.46 -5.69
N HIS A 124 15.36 -0.69 -5.98
CA HIS A 124 14.89 -0.82 -7.36
C HIS A 124 14.87 0.53 -8.08
N SER A 125 15.12 0.51 -9.41
CA SER A 125 14.80 1.65 -10.26
C SER A 125 13.28 1.82 -10.36
N ALA A 126 12.83 3.01 -10.77
CA ALA A 126 11.40 3.25 -10.98
C ALA A 126 10.79 2.26 -11.96
N GLU A 127 11.48 1.96 -13.06
CA GLU A 127 11.01 1.01 -14.07
C GLU A 127 10.84 -0.40 -13.50
N HIS A 128 11.85 -0.92 -12.80
CA HIS A 128 11.78 -2.25 -12.19
C HIS A 128 10.74 -2.32 -11.07
N ALA A 129 10.63 -1.28 -10.27
CA ALA A 129 9.62 -1.22 -9.21
C ALA A 129 8.20 -1.30 -9.77
N ILE A 130 7.91 -0.53 -10.81
CA ILE A 130 6.61 -0.54 -11.47
C ILE A 130 6.35 -1.92 -12.08
N GLN A 131 7.32 -2.48 -12.79
CA GLN A 131 7.18 -3.80 -13.43
C GLN A 131 6.91 -4.89 -12.38
N GLN A 132 7.69 -4.92 -11.31
CA GLN A 132 7.52 -5.91 -10.25
C GLN A 132 6.16 -5.76 -9.56
N LEU A 133 5.73 -4.53 -9.31
CA LEU A 133 4.41 -4.25 -8.74
C LEU A 133 3.30 -4.78 -9.64
N LEU A 134 3.36 -4.51 -10.94
CA LEU A 134 2.33 -4.94 -11.88
C LEU A 134 2.30 -6.46 -12.08
N ASP A 135 3.44 -7.14 -11.98
CA ASP A 135 3.52 -8.60 -12.04
C ASP A 135 2.75 -9.25 -10.86
N VAL A 136 2.79 -8.65 -9.69
CA VAL A 136 2.13 -9.15 -8.48
C VAL A 136 0.72 -8.60 -8.34
N ARG A 137 0.51 -7.33 -8.66
CA ARG A 137 -0.75 -6.61 -8.51
C ARG A 137 -1.13 -5.89 -9.81
N PRO A 138 -1.71 -6.61 -10.79
CA PRO A 138 -2.09 -5.99 -12.07
C PRO A 138 -3.08 -4.81 -11.92
N CYS A 139 -3.88 -4.79 -10.85
CA CYS A 139 -4.80 -3.69 -10.55
C CYS A 139 -4.07 -2.37 -10.28
N SER A 140 -2.81 -2.40 -9.89
CA SER A 140 -1.98 -1.21 -9.68
C SER A 140 -1.59 -0.50 -11.00
N ARG A 141 -2.01 -1.03 -12.14
CA ARG A 141 -1.90 -0.37 -13.45
C ARG A 141 -2.46 1.06 -13.45
N GLU A 142 -3.36 1.38 -12.55
CA GLU A 142 -3.90 2.73 -12.40
C GLU A 142 -2.79 3.79 -12.26
N ILE A 143 -1.65 3.47 -11.65
CA ILE A 143 -0.50 4.40 -11.54
C ILE A 143 0.03 4.87 -12.89
N LEU A 144 -0.18 4.08 -13.95
CA LEU A 144 0.21 4.45 -15.32
C LEU A 144 -0.87 5.28 -16.03
N MET A 145 -2.10 5.26 -15.51
CA MET A 145 -3.26 5.91 -16.11
C MET A 145 -3.56 7.26 -15.44
N VAL A 146 -3.11 7.45 -14.21
CA VAL A 146 -3.29 8.70 -13.45
C VAL A 146 -1.94 9.43 -13.42
N PRO A 147 -1.80 10.53 -14.19
CA PRO A 147 -0.51 11.23 -14.34
C PRO A 147 0.14 11.63 -13.02
N GLU A 148 -0.65 12.08 -12.04
CA GLU A 148 -0.14 12.49 -10.73
C GLU A 148 0.49 11.31 -9.96
N GLN A 149 -0.09 10.11 -10.07
CA GLN A 149 0.42 8.91 -9.40
C GLN A 149 1.75 8.48 -10.02
N LYS A 150 1.81 8.44 -11.35
CA LYS A 150 3.06 8.13 -12.06
C LYS A 150 4.16 9.15 -11.73
N GLU A 151 3.82 10.44 -11.76
CA GLU A 151 4.79 11.50 -11.46
C GLU A 151 5.30 11.42 -10.01
N ALA A 152 4.45 11.08 -9.06
CA ALA A 152 4.86 10.90 -7.67
C ALA A 152 5.91 9.78 -7.51
N VAL A 153 5.73 8.66 -8.22
CA VAL A 153 6.69 7.54 -8.23
C VAL A 153 8.02 7.98 -8.85
N LEU A 154 7.96 8.65 -10.00
CA LEU A 154 9.16 9.11 -10.71
C LEU A 154 9.92 10.16 -9.90
N GLU A 155 9.23 11.09 -9.27
CA GLU A 155 9.85 12.13 -8.42
C GLU A 155 10.53 11.49 -7.19
N PHE A 156 9.89 10.53 -6.56
CA PHE A 156 10.50 9.80 -5.45
C PHE A 156 11.78 9.09 -5.90
N ALA A 157 11.76 8.46 -7.07
CA ALA A 157 12.95 7.83 -7.65
C ALA A 157 14.08 8.84 -7.92
N ARG A 158 13.75 10.01 -8.49
CA ARG A 158 14.72 11.09 -8.72
C ARG A 158 15.39 11.53 -7.43
N ARG A 159 14.60 11.75 -6.39
CA ARG A 159 15.11 12.17 -5.07
C ARG A 159 16.07 11.15 -4.46
N LEU A 160 15.89 9.87 -4.74
CA LEU A 160 16.77 8.79 -4.25
C LEU A 160 17.90 8.43 -5.24
N GLY A 161 17.99 9.10 -6.40
CA GLY A 161 18.95 8.74 -7.45
C GLY A 161 18.69 7.36 -8.07
N LYS A 162 17.43 6.96 -8.15
CA LYS A 162 16.96 5.65 -8.67
C LYS A 162 16.17 5.79 -9.97
N GLU A 163 16.41 6.84 -10.73
CA GLU A 163 15.95 6.91 -12.11
C GLU A 163 16.56 5.73 -12.89
N GLY A 164 15.81 5.23 -13.89
CA GLY A 164 16.32 4.16 -14.72
C GLY A 164 17.68 4.53 -15.32
N SER A 165 18.59 3.57 -15.41
CA SER A 165 19.82 3.79 -16.17
C SER A 165 19.44 4.10 -17.61
N GLU A 166 19.76 5.29 -18.10
CA GLU A 166 19.89 5.53 -19.54
C GLU A 166 20.99 4.61 -20.06
N SER A 167 20.57 3.52 -20.67
CA SER A 167 21.48 2.66 -21.41
C SER A 167 21.41 3.00 -22.87
#